data_fcd6e023031321734b40e013d4d1b572
#
_entry.id   fcd6e023031321734b40e013d4d1b572
#
_cell.length_a   1.000
_cell.length_b   1.000
_cell.length_c   1.000
_cell.angle_alpha   90.00
_cell.angle_beta   90.00
_cell.angle_gamma   90.00
#
_symmetry.space_group_name_H-M   'P 1'
#
loop_
_entity.id
_entity.type
_entity.pdbx_description
1 polymer ?
#
loop_
_entity_poly.entity_id
_entity_poly.type
_entity_poly.pdbx_seq_one_letter_code
_entity_poly.pdbx_strand_id
1 'polypeptide(L)'
;MNLSPDIEKRYTQEQLPAKEAQRLAQEIAFAPVAFQVSRLMLKFGILQLLNEYPQGLTQPEIVSLSNRSPYAIQVLLEASLSIGTVLVQEDKFFLTKAGWFLLKDESVRVNMDFIHEVCYQGLFYMEETLEKGTPEGLKVFGNWPTIYEGLSQLPKKAQEKWFAFDHFYSDHSFKEALAIIFSEPIKKLLDVGGNTGRWAMECVSYQPEVEVTIMDLPQQLALMRKATDGKVGAERIKEFPANLLDENTAFPSGFDVIWMSQFLDCFSPEQVISILRRAARAMNSSSRLYIMESYWDRQQYETGAYCVTQISLYFSVMANGNSKMFYSQDMLSYLEEAGLEVVKTYDHLGKGHSLFVCQKREA
;
A
#
# COMPACT_ATOMS: atom_id res chain seq x y z
N MET A 1 18.00 14.10 4.35
CA MET A 1 16.57 14.15 4.74
C MET A 1 16.42 15.26 5.78
N ASN A 2 15.64 16.28 5.49
CA ASN A 2 15.38 17.37 6.44
C ASN A 2 14.00 17.10 7.10
N LEU A 3 14.01 16.55 8.31
CA LEU A 3 12.78 16.28 9.04
C LEU A 3 12.20 17.59 9.59
N SER A 4 10.86 17.70 9.63
CA SER A 4 10.21 18.79 10.36
C SER A 4 10.50 18.69 11.85
N PRO A 5 10.51 19.80 12.62
CA PRO A 5 10.82 19.76 14.05
C PRO A 5 9.95 18.79 14.86
N ASP A 6 8.68 18.64 14.49
CA ASP A 6 7.75 17.75 15.19
C ASP A 6 8.08 16.25 14.91
N ILE A 7 8.50 15.93 13.69
CA ILE A 7 8.94 14.57 13.34
C ILE A 7 10.32 14.29 13.93
N GLU A 8 11.25 15.23 13.81
CA GLU A 8 12.59 15.09 14.38
C GLU A 8 12.53 14.78 15.89
N LYS A 9 11.66 15.48 16.64
CA LYS A 9 11.48 15.28 18.06
C LYS A 9 11.14 13.85 18.47
N ARG A 10 10.47 13.07 17.59
CA ARG A 10 10.13 11.66 17.83
C ARG A 10 11.36 10.75 17.83
N TYR A 11 12.43 11.16 17.18
CA TYR A 11 13.63 10.33 16.95
C TYR A 11 14.90 10.88 17.59
N THR A 12 14.79 11.92 18.44
CA THR A 12 15.97 12.61 19.03
C THR A 12 16.51 11.96 20.30
N GLN A 13 15.79 11.04 20.91
CA GLN A 13 16.18 10.47 22.19
C GLN A 13 16.02 8.95 22.19
N GLU A 14 17.02 8.27 22.76
CA GLU A 14 16.92 6.87 23.12
C GLU A 14 15.88 6.69 24.24
N GLN A 15 14.85 5.88 23.99
CA GLN A 15 13.74 5.69 24.92
C GLN A 15 13.76 4.32 25.60
N LEU A 16 14.54 3.36 25.07
CA LEU A 16 14.53 1.99 25.55
C LEU A 16 15.60 1.75 26.63
N PRO A 17 15.24 1.16 27.78
CA PRO A 17 16.22 0.62 28.70
C PRO A 17 17.07 -0.46 28.02
N ALA A 18 18.31 -0.63 28.45
CA ALA A 18 19.29 -1.52 27.82
C ALA A 18 18.78 -2.97 27.58
N LYS A 19 18.01 -3.53 28.52
CA LYS A 19 17.44 -4.88 28.35
C LYS A 19 16.35 -4.94 27.28
N GLU A 20 15.53 -3.89 27.16
CA GLU A 20 14.49 -3.80 26.13
C GLU A 20 15.10 -3.54 24.76
N ALA A 21 16.14 -2.70 24.69
CA ALA A 21 16.90 -2.48 23.45
C ALA A 21 17.58 -3.78 22.98
N GLN A 22 18.18 -4.56 23.91
CA GLN A 22 18.75 -5.88 23.59
C GLN A 22 17.68 -6.86 23.09
N ARG A 23 16.51 -6.88 23.73
CA ARG A 23 15.38 -7.71 23.28
C ARG A 23 14.93 -7.33 21.88
N LEU A 24 14.70 -6.05 21.60
CA LEU A 24 14.32 -5.54 20.29
C LEU A 24 15.34 -5.93 19.20
N ALA A 25 16.65 -5.83 19.51
CA ALA A 25 17.69 -6.24 18.57
C ALA A 25 17.61 -7.74 18.22
N GLN A 26 17.30 -8.61 19.21
CA GLN A 26 17.08 -10.04 18.97
C GLN A 26 15.76 -10.30 18.22
N GLU A 27 14.71 -9.55 18.51
CA GLU A 27 13.44 -9.65 17.78
C GLU A 27 13.63 -9.30 16.29
N ILE A 28 14.44 -8.28 15.97
CA ILE A 28 14.81 -7.93 14.60
C ILE A 28 15.62 -9.07 13.94
N ALA A 29 16.62 -9.62 14.65
CA ALA A 29 17.44 -10.70 14.10
C ALA A 29 16.63 -11.97 13.78
N PHE A 30 15.61 -12.28 14.58
CA PHE A 30 14.72 -13.43 14.42
C PHE A 30 13.37 -13.08 13.74
N ALA A 31 13.18 -11.85 13.26
CA ALA A 31 11.93 -11.44 12.63
C ALA A 31 11.46 -12.37 11.47
N PRO A 32 12.35 -12.90 10.60
CA PRO A 32 11.94 -13.86 9.56
C PRO A 32 11.31 -15.14 10.13
N VAL A 33 11.84 -15.63 11.29
CA VAL A 33 11.31 -16.82 11.97
C VAL A 33 9.96 -16.50 12.61
N ALA A 34 9.86 -15.40 13.35
CA ALA A 34 8.63 -14.94 13.98
C ALA A 34 7.49 -14.74 12.98
N PHE A 35 7.80 -14.16 11.83
CA PHE A 35 6.86 -14.00 10.71
C PHE A 35 6.32 -15.35 10.21
N GLN A 36 7.20 -16.31 9.93
CA GLN A 36 6.78 -17.62 9.43
C GLN A 36 6.01 -18.43 10.48
N VAL A 37 6.42 -18.39 11.75
CA VAL A 37 5.67 -19.02 12.86
C VAL A 37 4.25 -18.46 12.93
N SER A 38 4.10 -17.14 12.98
CA SER A 38 2.80 -16.48 13.05
C SER A 38 1.91 -16.84 11.84
N ARG A 39 2.49 -16.87 10.65
CA ARG A 39 1.80 -17.28 9.42
C ARG A 39 1.34 -18.73 9.47
N LEU A 40 2.16 -19.64 9.99
CA LEU A 40 1.80 -21.05 10.14
C LEU A 40 0.74 -21.27 11.21
N MET A 41 0.77 -20.53 12.31
CA MET A 41 -0.27 -20.54 13.33
C MET A 41 -1.64 -20.14 12.74
N LEU A 42 -1.66 -19.17 11.83
CA LEU A 42 -2.87 -18.81 11.06
C LEU A 42 -3.26 -19.92 10.07
N LYS A 43 -2.31 -20.34 9.23
CA LYS A 43 -2.56 -21.33 8.15
C LYS A 43 -3.05 -22.68 8.67
N PHE A 44 -2.55 -23.11 9.81
CA PHE A 44 -2.95 -24.37 10.43
C PHE A 44 -4.22 -24.24 11.29
N GLY A 45 -4.78 -23.03 11.39
CA GLY A 45 -5.99 -22.75 12.14
C GLY A 45 -5.81 -22.75 13.65
N ILE A 46 -4.57 -22.72 14.16
CA ILE A 46 -4.29 -22.82 15.61
C ILE A 46 -4.80 -21.57 16.33
N LEU A 47 -4.54 -20.36 15.80
CA LEU A 47 -5.07 -19.12 16.39
C LEU A 47 -6.61 -19.09 16.34
N GLN A 48 -7.22 -19.64 15.29
CA GLN A 48 -8.67 -19.75 15.18
C GLN A 48 -9.23 -20.69 16.26
N LEU A 49 -8.61 -21.86 16.46
CA LEU A 49 -9.00 -22.79 17.54
C LEU A 49 -8.94 -22.10 18.90
N LEU A 50 -7.83 -21.43 19.23
CA LEU A 50 -7.67 -20.72 20.51
C LEU A 50 -8.71 -19.58 20.68
N ASN A 51 -9.15 -18.97 19.59
CA ASN A 51 -10.22 -17.97 19.63
C ASN A 51 -11.61 -18.59 19.86
N GLU A 52 -11.85 -19.80 19.35
CA GLU A 52 -13.12 -20.53 19.49
C GLU A 52 -13.26 -21.18 20.87
N TYR A 53 -12.14 -21.45 21.55
CA TYR A 53 -12.10 -22.10 22.87
C TYR A 53 -11.52 -21.12 23.93
N PRO A 54 -12.31 -20.14 24.40
CA PRO A 54 -11.86 -19.12 25.34
C PRO A 54 -11.46 -19.66 26.71
N GLN A 55 -11.85 -20.91 27.04
CA GLN A 55 -11.44 -21.63 28.25
C GLN A 55 -10.02 -22.22 28.14
N GLY A 56 -9.34 -22.00 27.00
CA GLY A 56 -8.03 -22.54 26.68
C GLY A 56 -8.07 -24.01 26.24
N LEU A 57 -7.04 -24.40 25.51
CA LEU A 57 -6.82 -25.78 25.04
C LEU A 57 -5.46 -26.26 25.48
N THR A 58 -5.37 -27.51 25.89
CA THR A 58 -4.11 -28.22 26.10
C THR A 58 -3.44 -28.56 24.76
N GLN A 59 -2.12 -28.80 24.76
CA GLN A 59 -1.44 -29.21 23.54
C GLN A 59 -2.01 -30.47 22.88
N PRO A 60 -2.35 -31.56 23.61
CA PRO A 60 -3.01 -32.74 23.02
C PRO A 60 -4.37 -32.42 22.36
N GLU A 61 -5.17 -31.53 22.94
CA GLU A 61 -6.43 -31.07 22.32
C GLU A 61 -6.18 -30.31 21.03
N ILE A 62 -5.19 -29.39 20.99
CA ILE A 62 -4.81 -28.66 19.78
C ILE A 62 -4.31 -29.64 18.69
N VAL A 63 -3.49 -30.63 19.05
CA VAL A 63 -3.04 -31.69 18.12
C VAL A 63 -4.22 -32.40 17.51
N SER A 64 -5.17 -32.85 18.34
CA SER A 64 -6.37 -33.56 17.89
C SER A 64 -7.24 -32.73 16.97
N LEU A 65 -7.53 -31.48 17.36
CA LEU A 65 -8.42 -30.58 16.62
C LEU A 65 -7.80 -30.05 15.33
N SER A 66 -6.50 -29.79 15.29
CA SER A 66 -5.79 -29.27 14.14
C SER A 66 -5.39 -30.36 13.13
N ASN A 67 -5.42 -31.61 13.49
CA ASN A 67 -4.88 -32.73 12.72
C ASN A 67 -3.43 -32.50 12.28
N ARG A 68 -2.59 -32.01 13.20
CA ARG A 68 -1.15 -31.77 13.01
C ARG A 68 -0.35 -32.68 13.95
N SER A 69 0.91 -32.92 13.59
CA SER A 69 1.78 -33.73 14.42
C SER A 69 2.03 -33.06 15.78
N PRO A 70 2.21 -33.85 16.88
CA PRO A 70 2.57 -33.31 18.20
C PRO A 70 3.81 -32.42 18.15
N TYR A 71 4.83 -32.81 17.37
CA TYR A 71 6.05 -32.03 17.17
C TYR A 71 5.78 -30.65 16.54
N ALA A 72 5.00 -30.60 15.47
CA ALA A 72 4.68 -29.33 14.80
C ALA A 72 3.92 -28.38 15.74
N ILE A 73 2.94 -28.90 16.49
CA ILE A 73 2.18 -28.09 17.46
C ILE A 73 3.10 -27.60 18.58
N GLN A 74 3.95 -28.46 19.13
CA GLN A 74 4.88 -28.09 20.20
C GLN A 74 5.79 -26.94 19.75
N VAL A 75 6.50 -27.09 18.63
CA VAL A 75 7.44 -26.07 18.11
C VAL A 75 6.75 -24.75 17.85
N LEU A 76 5.55 -24.77 17.27
CA LEU A 76 4.80 -23.54 16.97
C LEU A 76 4.27 -22.85 18.24
N LEU A 77 3.81 -23.62 19.23
CA LEU A 77 3.35 -23.06 20.51
C LEU A 77 4.50 -22.47 21.32
N GLU A 78 5.64 -23.16 21.44
CA GLU A 78 6.84 -22.66 22.15
C GLU A 78 7.33 -21.34 21.51
N ALA A 79 7.45 -21.29 20.19
CA ALA A 79 7.83 -20.07 19.48
C ALA A 79 6.78 -18.95 19.67
N SER A 80 5.48 -19.29 19.62
CA SER A 80 4.39 -18.33 19.78
C SER A 80 4.31 -17.75 21.19
N LEU A 81 4.66 -18.52 22.22
CA LEU A 81 4.84 -18.03 23.61
C LEU A 81 5.94 -16.98 23.68
N SER A 82 7.09 -17.24 23.04
CA SER A 82 8.23 -16.31 23.05
C SER A 82 7.94 -15.01 22.30
N ILE A 83 7.13 -15.06 21.24
CA ILE A 83 6.69 -13.89 20.44
C ILE A 83 5.56 -13.13 21.17
N GLY A 84 4.84 -13.78 22.08
CA GLY A 84 3.70 -13.18 22.79
C GLY A 84 2.37 -13.23 22.05
N THR A 85 2.22 -14.12 21.05
CA THR A 85 0.95 -14.31 20.31
C THR A 85 0.00 -15.29 21.00
N VAL A 86 0.52 -16.14 21.88
CA VAL A 86 -0.23 -17.00 22.80
C VAL A 86 0.32 -16.87 24.22
N LEU A 87 -0.45 -17.27 25.19
CA LEU A 87 -0.02 -17.44 26.58
C LEU A 87 -0.44 -18.83 27.09
N VAL A 88 0.13 -19.27 28.21
CA VAL A 88 -0.20 -20.55 28.85
C VAL A 88 -0.51 -20.34 30.33
N GLN A 89 -1.58 -21.00 30.80
CA GLN A 89 -1.99 -21.05 32.21
C GLN A 89 -2.51 -22.47 32.50
N GLU A 90 -2.02 -23.11 33.52
CA GLU A 90 -2.44 -24.46 33.94
C GLU A 90 -2.48 -25.46 32.76
N ASP A 91 -1.38 -25.51 31.99
CA ASP A 91 -1.18 -26.36 30.81
C ASP A 91 -2.12 -26.07 29.63
N LYS A 92 -2.93 -25.03 29.69
CA LYS A 92 -3.80 -24.59 28.61
C LYS A 92 -3.26 -23.35 27.93
N PHE A 93 -3.34 -23.34 26.60
CA PHE A 93 -2.94 -22.22 25.75
C PHE A 93 -4.14 -21.33 25.45
N PHE A 94 -3.89 -20.03 25.44
CA PHE A 94 -4.89 -18.99 25.17
C PHE A 94 -4.36 -18.00 24.15
N LEU A 95 -5.27 -17.40 23.41
CA LEU A 95 -4.97 -16.34 22.46
C LEU A 95 -4.68 -15.03 23.22
N THR A 96 -3.59 -14.34 22.86
CA THR A 96 -3.32 -12.99 23.36
C THR A 96 -4.00 -11.93 22.47
N LYS A 97 -3.94 -10.65 22.87
CA LYS A 97 -4.37 -9.54 22.02
C LYS A 97 -3.57 -9.49 20.71
N ALA A 98 -2.25 -9.72 20.75
CA ALA A 98 -1.43 -9.77 19.54
C ALA A 98 -1.85 -10.92 18.62
N GLY A 99 -2.09 -12.12 19.18
CA GLY A 99 -2.64 -13.25 18.43
C GLY A 99 -4.04 -12.97 17.86
N TRP A 100 -4.86 -12.23 18.58
CA TRP A 100 -6.18 -11.82 18.11
C TRP A 100 -6.07 -10.83 16.93
N PHE A 101 -5.18 -9.85 16.97
CA PHE A 101 -4.92 -8.94 15.84
C PHE A 101 -4.41 -9.70 14.62
N LEU A 102 -3.47 -10.63 14.78
CA LEU A 102 -3.02 -11.51 13.68
C LEU A 102 -4.20 -12.26 13.03
N LEU A 103 -5.16 -12.71 13.83
CA LEU A 103 -6.30 -13.49 13.36
C LEU A 103 -7.41 -12.63 12.75
N LYS A 104 -7.76 -11.50 13.36
CA LYS A 104 -8.99 -10.76 13.09
C LYS A 104 -8.78 -9.43 12.38
N ASP A 105 -7.63 -8.80 12.55
CA ASP A 105 -7.37 -7.52 11.88
C ASP A 105 -7.10 -7.73 10.40
N GLU A 106 -7.94 -7.15 9.56
CA GLU A 106 -7.85 -7.31 8.11
C GLU A 106 -6.57 -6.68 7.56
N SER A 107 -6.12 -5.53 8.09
CA SER A 107 -4.91 -4.87 7.64
C SER A 107 -3.67 -5.72 7.92
N VAL A 108 -3.58 -6.32 9.11
CA VAL A 108 -2.48 -7.23 9.47
C VAL A 108 -2.45 -8.44 8.54
N ARG A 109 -3.60 -9.01 8.21
CA ARG A 109 -3.70 -10.17 7.33
C ARG A 109 -3.33 -9.84 5.90
N VAL A 110 -3.83 -8.72 5.39
CA VAL A 110 -3.49 -8.25 4.03
C VAL A 110 -2.00 -7.97 3.91
N ASN A 111 -1.41 -7.28 4.88
CA ASN A 111 0.03 -7.03 4.93
C ASN A 111 0.85 -8.34 5.00
N MET A 112 0.44 -9.28 5.86
CA MET A 112 1.14 -10.57 6.00
C MET A 112 1.09 -11.39 4.71
N ASP A 113 -0.07 -11.44 4.06
CA ASP A 113 -0.25 -12.16 2.80
C ASP A 113 0.57 -11.52 1.68
N PHE A 114 0.55 -10.18 1.58
CA PHE A 114 1.33 -9.44 0.60
C PHE A 114 2.84 -9.65 0.80
N ILE A 115 3.33 -9.47 2.02
CA ILE A 115 4.75 -9.70 2.31
C ILE A 115 5.14 -11.14 1.97
N HIS A 116 4.31 -12.13 2.35
CA HIS A 116 4.66 -13.54 2.10
C HIS A 116 4.66 -13.92 0.62
N GLU A 117 3.61 -13.54 -0.11
CA GLU A 117 3.39 -14.04 -1.48
C GLU A 117 4.08 -13.16 -2.55
N VAL A 118 4.28 -11.88 -2.25
CA VAL A 118 4.86 -10.93 -3.21
C VAL A 118 6.30 -10.57 -2.88
N CYS A 119 6.62 -10.29 -1.61
CA CYS A 119 7.90 -9.66 -1.27
C CYS A 119 8.95 -10.64 -0.73
N TYR A 120 8.54 -11.64 0.07
CA TYR A 120 9.43 -12.38 0.97
C TYR A 120 10.68 -12.95 0.31
N GLN A 121 10.54 -13.59 -0.84
CA GLN A 121 11.67 -14.16 -1.57
C GLN A 121 12.54 -13.07 -2.21
N GLY A 122 11.91 -12.01 -2.72
CA GLY A 122 12.61 -10.90 -3.35
C GLY A 122 13.44 -10.07 -2.38
N LEU A 123 13.02 -9.97 -1.10
CA LEU A 123 13.77 -9.24 -0.06
C LEU A 123 15.22 -9.74 0.11
N PHE A 124 15.53 -10.95 -0.33
CA PHE A 124 16.89 -11.49 -0.34
C PHE A 124 17.84 -10.68 -1.22
N TYR A 125 17.31 -9.95 -2.21
CA TYR A 125 18.06 -9.13 -3.17
C TYR A 125 18.07 -7.64 -2.80
N MET A 126 17.72 -7.30 -1.55
CA MET A 126 17.62 -5.90 -1.12
C MET A 126 18.95 -5.14 -1.25
N GLU A 127 20.06 -5.75 -0.85
CA GLU A 127 21.40 -5.16 -0.97
C GLU A 127 21.70 -4.82 -2.44
N GLU A 128 21.56 -5.80 -3.33
CA GLU A 128 21.78 -5.63 -4.76
C GLU A 128 20.86 -4.55 -5.39
N THR A 129 19.61 -4.50 -4.96
CA THR A 129 18.65 -3.47 -5.38
C THR A 129 19.10 -2.07 -4.98
N LEU A 130 19.50 -1.87 -3.72
CA LEU A 130 19.90 -0.56 -3.23
C LEU A 130 21.21 -0.05 -3.86
N GLU A 131 22.08 -0.98 -4.26
CA GLU A 131 23.31 -0.63 -4.99
C GLU A 131 23.04 -0.23 -6.45
N LYS A 132 22.08 -0.91 -7.11
CA LYS A 132 21.84 -0.73 -8.54
C LYS A 132 20.71 0.25 -8.87
N GLY A 133 19.78 0.49 -7.94
CA GLY A 133 18.56 1.26 -8.21
C GLY A 133 17.59 0.57 -9.18
N THR A 134 17.61 -0.77 -9.24
CA THR A 134 16.74 -1.61 -10.07
C THR A 134 16.05 -2.68 -9.21
N PRO A 135 14.84 -3.17 -9.56
CA PRO A 135 14.06 -4.08 -8.71
C PRO A 135 14.60 -5.51 -8.80
N GLU A 136 15.78 -5.76 -8.24
CA GLU A 136 16.49 -7.04 -8.34
C GLU A 136 15.70 -8.21 -7.76
N GLY A 137 14.86 -7.96 -6.74
CA GLY A 137 13.98 -8.98 -6.17
C GLY A 137 12.88 -9.45 -7.11
N LEU A 138 12.52 -8.64 -8.11
CA LEU A 138 11.49 -9.01 -9.09
C LEU A 138 11.87 -10.23 -9.91
N LYS A 139 13.16 -10.54 -10.03
CA LYS A 139 13.70 -11.73 -10.71
C LYS A 139 13.12 -13.05 -10.21
N VAL A 140 12.60 -13.12 -8.98
CA VAL A 140 11.95 -14.33 -8.46
C VAL A 140 10.67 -14.69 -9.22
N PHE A 141 10.07 -13.72 -9.92
CA PHE A 141 8.86 -13.91 -10.71
C PHE A 141 9.10 -13.84 -12.22
N GLY A 142 9.99 -12.95 -12.67
CA GLY A 142 10.26 -12.74 -14.07
C GLY A 142 11.26 -11.62 -14.32
N ASN A 143 11.54 -11.36 -15.58
CA ASN A 143 12.50 -10.36 -16.00
C ASN A 143 11.78 -9.19 -16.68
N TRP A 144 11.16 -8.34 -15.88
CA TRP A 144 10.53 -7.09 -16.33
C TRP A 144 11.29 -5.89 -15.75
N PRO A 145 11.28 -4.72 -16.41
CA PRO A 145 11.84 -3.49 -15.86
C PRO A 145 11.17 -3.06 -14.56
N THR A 146 9.85 -3.27 -14.48
CA THR A 146 9.03 -3.01 -13.29
C THR A 146 7.99 -4.11 -13.09
N ILE A 147 7.48 -4.25 -11.86
CA ILE A 147 6.39 -5.20 -11.57
C ILE A 147 5.12 -4.86 -12.33
N TYR A 148 4.89 -3.58 -12.63
CA TYR A 148 3.67 -3.10 -13.30
C TYR A 148 3.50 -3.67 -14.71
N GLU A 149 4.60 -3.87 -15.43
CA GLU A 149 4.60 -4.53 -16.74
C GLU A 149 4.37 -6.04 -16.62
N GLY A 150 4.76 -6.62 -15.49
CA GLY A 150 4.64 -8.05 -15.20
C GLY A 150 3.35 -8.45 -14.48
N LEU A 151 2.51 -7.52 -14.01
CA LEU A 151 1.35 -7.82 -13.14
C LEU A 151 0.42 -8.90 -13.70
N SER A 152 0.14 -8.88 -15.00
CA SER A 152 -0.72 -9.89 -15.65
C SER A 152 -0.07 -11.27 -15.77
N GLN A 153 1.22 -11.38 -15.57
CA GLN A 153 2.03 -12.58 -15.73
C GLN A 153 2.56 -13.14 -14.40
N LEU A 154 2.31 -12.44 -13.29
CA LEU A 154 2.67 -12.93 -11.96
C LEU A 154 2.02 -14.30 -11.68
N PRO A 155 2.64 -15.16 -10.88
CA PRO A 155 1.97 -16.34 -10.35
C PRO A 155 0.64 -15.96 -9.74
N LYS A 156 -0.42 -16.71 -10.05
CA LYS A 156 -1.82 -16.38 -9.71
C LYS A 156 -1.97 -15.91 -8.25
N LYS A 157 -1.33 -16.59 -7.31
CA LYS A 157 -1.43 -16.28 -5.89
C LYS A 157 -0.74 -14.96 -5.53
N ALA A 158 0.43 -14.68 -6.11
CA ALA A 158 1.11 -13.40 -5.94
C ALA A 158 0.28 -12.25 -6.52
N GLN A 159 -0.28 -12.44 -7.71
CA GLN A 159 -1.17 -11.47 -8.35
C GLN A 159 -2.42 -11.18 -7.49
N GLU A 160 -3.11 -12.23 -7.00
CA GLU A 160 -4.29 -12.08 -6.13
C GLU A 160 -3.95 -11.29 -4.85
N LYS A 161 -2.78 -11.53 -4.23
CA LYS A 161 -2.38 -10.84 -3.00
C LYS A 161 -1.87 -9.43 -3.26
N TRP A 162 -1.27 -9.19 -4.41
CA TRP A 162 -0.91 -7.84 -4.84
C TRP A 162 -2.17 -6.97 -5.01
N PHE A 163 -3.17 -7.41 -5.78
CA PHE A 163 -4.42 -6.68 -5.93
C PHE A 163 -5.22 -6.55 -4.64
N ALA A 164 -5.21 -7.58 -3.79
CA ALA A 164 -5.89 -7.50 -2.49
C ALA A 164 -5.27 -6.43 -1.58
N PHE A 165 -3.94 -6.27 -1.62
CA PHE A 165 -3.24 -5.23 -0.88
C PHE A 165 -3.55 -3.83 -1.45
N ASP A 166 -3.42 -3.64 -2.75
CA ASP A 166 -3.68 -2.39 -3.44
C ASP A 166 -5.11 -1.89 -3.16
N HIS A 167 -6.09 -2.74 -3.40
CA HIS A 167 -7.50 -2.43 -3.20
C HIS A 167 -7.90 -2.23 -1.73
N PHE A 168 -7.27 -2.96 -0.81
CA PHE A 168 -7.56 -2.78 0.61
C PHE A 168 -7.26 -1.35 1.05
N TYR A 169 -6.14 -0.81 0.62
CA TYR A 169 -5.77 0.56 1.01
C TYR A 169 -6.54 1.61 0.20
N SER A 170 -6.65 1.48 -1.11
CA SER A 170 -7.31 2.48 -1.96
C SER A 170 -8.82 2.59 -1.69
N ASP A 171 -9.54 1.48 -1.73
CA ASP A 171 -11.02 1.47 -1.73
C ASP A 171 -11.64 2.09 -0.46
N HIS A 172 -10.96 1.95 0.68
CA HIS A 172 -11.44 2.53 1.94
C HIS A 172 -11.49 4.06 1.95
N SER A 173 -10.73 4.72 1.07
CA SER A 173 -10.68 6.19 0.96
C SER A 173 -11.68 6.75 -0.04
N PHE A 174 -12.28 5.93 -0.91
CA PHE A 174 -13.10 6.38 -2.03
C PHE A 174 -14.31 7.20 -1.62
N LYS A 175 -15.05 6.76 -0.61
CA LYS A 175 -16.25 7.46 -0.15
C LYS A 175 -15.97 8.90 0.27
N GLU A 176 -14.88 9.11 1.01
CA GLU A 176 -14.47 10.42 1.50
C GLU A 176 -13.92 11.27 0.36
N ALA A 177 -13.09 10.68 -0.51
CA ALA A 177 -12.54 11.36 -1.67
C ALA A 177 -13.62 11.81 -2.66
N LEU A 178 -14.64 10.98 -2.94
CA LEU A 178 -15.79 11.34 -3.78
C LEU A 178 -16.52 12.57 -3.22
N ALA A 179 -16.81 12.58 -1.92
CA ALA A 179 -17.49 13.70 -1.29
C ALA A 179 -16.68 15.01 -1.37
N ILE A 180 -15.35 14.93 -1.31
CA ILE A 180 -14.45 16.07 -1.44
C ILE A 180 -14.42 16.57 -2.89
N ILE A 181 -14.16 15.68 -3.86
CA ILE A 181 -14.00 16.05 -5.26
C ILE A 181 -15.31 16.61 -5.84
N PHE A 182 -16.42 15.93 -5.59
CA PHE A 182 -17.72 16.31 -6.13
C PHE A 182 -18.48 17.32 -5.24
N SER A 183 -17.80 17.98 -4.27
CA SER A 183 -18.34 19.15 -3.58
C SER A 183 -18.54 20.35 -4.51
N GLU A 184 -17.86 20.34 -5.65
CA GLU A 184 -18.03 21.31 -6.72
C GLU A 184 -18.52 20.61 -8.01
N PRO A 185 -19.12 21.36 -8.95
CA PRO A 185 -19.58 20.80 -10.23
C PRO A 185 -18.40 20.32 -11.08
N ILE A 186 -18.27 19.02 -11.26
CA ILE A 186 -17.23 18.35 -12.07
C ILE A 186 -17.91 17.59 -13.20
N LYS A 187 -17.47 17.81 -14.45
CA LYS A 187 -17.96 17.11 -15.65
C LYS A 187 -16.92 16.17 -16.25
N LYS A 188 -15.64 16.54 -16.18
CA LYS A 188 -14.56 15.77 -16.80
C LYS A 188 -13.45 15.52 -15.79
N LEU A 189 -13.18 14.25 -15.52
CA LEU A 189 -12.13 13.81 -14.62
C LEU A 189 -11.11 12.96 -15.40
N LEU A 190 -9.83 13.27 -15.26
CA LEU A 190 -8.71 12.44 -15.72
C LEU A 190 -8.19 11.61 -14.56
N ASP A 191 -8.34 10.30 -14.64
CA ASP A 191 -7.86 9.31 -13.69
C ASP A 191 -6.51 8.76 -14.18
N VAL A 192 -5.42 9.17 -13.54
CA VAL A 192 -4.06 8.82 -13.93
C VAL A 192 -3.58 7.61 -13.14
N GLY A 193 -3.27 6.53 -13.82
CA GLY A 193 -2.96 5.25 -13.19
C GLY A 193 -4.20 4.54 -12.66
N GLY A 194 -5.33 4.64 -13.36
CA GLY A 194 -6.63 4.15 -12.90
C GLY A 194 -6.78 2.63 -12.81
N ASN A 195 -5.71 1.88 -13.16
CA ASN A 195 -5.58 0.43 -12.98
C ASN A 195 -6.80 -0.33 -13.53
N THR A 196 -7.54 -1.06 -12.69
CA THR A 196 -8.74 -1.84 -13.08
C THR A 196 -10.01 -1.00 -13.21
N GLY A 197 -9.94 0.32 -13.07
CA GLY A 197 -11.06 1.26 -13.23
C GLY A 197 -12.03 1.30 -12.05
N ARG A 198 -11.64 0.81 -10.86
CA ARG A 198 -12.50 0.83 -9.67
C ARG A 198 -12.91 2.25 -9.28
N TRP A 199 -11.93 3.16 -9.17
CA TRP A 199 -12.20 4.56 -8.87
C TRP A 199 -13.09 5.21 -9.91
N ALA A 200 -12.80 4.99 -11.21
CA ALA A 200 -13.64 5.53 -12.30
C ALA A 200 -15.09 5.05 -12.21
N MET A 201 -15.30 3.75 -11.87
CA MET A 201 -16.66 3.20 -11.66
C MET A 201 -17.38 3.85 -10.49
N GLU A 202 -16.68 4.10 -9.37
CA GLU A 202 -17.24 4.82 -8.23
C GLU A 202 -17.61 6.26 -8.61
N CYS A 203 -16.76 6.98 -9.36
CA CYS A 203 -17.03 8.33 -9.83
C CYS A 203 -18.30 8.38 -10.70
N VAL A 204 -18.41 7.51 -11.70
CA VAL A 204 -19.58 7.50 -12.61
C VAL A 204 -20.87 7.03 -11.93
N SER A 205 -20.75 6.25 -10.87
CA SER A 205 -21.87 5.86 -10.01
C SER A 205 -22.31 6.98 -9.07
N TYR A 206 -21.35 7.73 -8.53
CA TYR A 206 -21.60 8.83 -7.59
C TYR A 206 -22.19 10.06 -8.29
N GLN A 207 -21.62 10.43 -9.46
CA GLN A 207 -22.04 11.59 -10.24
C GLN A 207 -22.50 11.16 -11.64
N PRO A 208 -23.83 11.17 -11.93
CA PRO A 208 -24.37 10.68 -13.21
C PRO A 208 -23.92 11.42 -14.46
N GLU A 209 -23.46 12.67 -14.33
CA GLU A 209 -23.06 13.52 -15.48
C GLU A 209 -21.54 13.52 -15.71
N VAL A 210 -20.74 12.88 -14.85
CA VAL A 210 -19.28 12.89 -15.00
C VAL A 210 -18.83 11.93 -16.08
N GLU A 211 -17.90 12.39 -16.93
CA GLU A 211 -17.08 11.56 -17.81
C GLU A 211 -15.70 11.37 -17.17
N VAL A 212 -15.25 10.14 -17.07
CA VAL A 212 -13.91 9.79 -16.56
C VAL A 212 -13.05 9.29 -17.72
N THR A 213 -11.86 9.84 -17.87
CA THR A 213 -10.86 9.30 -18.79
C THR A 213 -9.75 8.66 -17.97
N ILE A 214 -9.49 7.38 -18.18
CA ILE A 214 -8.39 6.66 -17.53
C ILE A 214 -7.15 6.76 -18.41
N MET A 215 -6.09 7.33 -17.87
CA MET A 215 -4.76 7.43 -18.50
C MET A 215 -3.84 6.40 -17.87
N ASP A 216 -3.55 5.31 -18.58
CA ASP A 216 -2.75 4.19 -18.06
C ASP A 216 -2.04 3.45 -19.20
N LEU A 217 -1.20 2.47 -18.84
CA LEU A 217 -0.56 1.56 -19.78
C LEU A 217 -1.60 0.75 -20.59
N PRO A 218 -1.35 0.45 -21.88
CA PRO A 218 -2.31 -0.28 -22.71
C PRO A 218 -2.79 -1.61 -22.13
N GLN A 219 -1.90 -2.35 -21.43
CA GLN A 219 -2.26 -3.62 -20.80
C GLN A 219 -3.17 -3.42 -19.58
N GLN A 220 -3.02 -2.33 -18.84
CA GLN A 220 -3.90 -2.00 -17.71
C GLN A 220 -5.28 -1.56 -18.22
N LEU A 221 -5.33 -0.77 -19.27
CA LEU A 221 -6.59 -0.40 -19.92
C LEU A 221 -7.35 -1.63 -20.45
N ALA A 222 -6.64 -2.66 -20.94
CA ALA A 222 -7.26 -3.93 -21.33
C ALA A 222 -7.87 -4.69 -20.14
N LEU A 223 -7.23 -4.66 -18.98
CA LEU A 223 -7.78 -5.22 -17.74
C LEU A 223 -8.97 -4.40 -17.24
N MET A 224 -8.89 -3.08 -17.30
CA MET A 224 -9.97 -2.16 -16.96
C MET A 224 -11.22 -2.43 -17.81
N ARG A 225 -11.10 -2.51 -19.14
CA ARG A 225 -12.23 -2.85 -20.05
C ARG A 225 -12.92 -4.14 -19.61
N LYS A 226 -12.14 -5.19 -19.38
CA LYS A 226 -12.68 -6.48 -18.94
C LYS A 226 -13.37 -6.39 -17.58
N ALA A 227 -12.86 -5.57 -16.67
CA ALA A 227 -13.41 -5.42 -15.32
C ALA A 227 -14.67 -4.55 -15.28
N THR A 228 -14.86 -3.64 -16.25
CA THR A 228 -16.00 -2.70 -16.31
C THR A 228 -17.07 -3.09 -17.32
N ASP A 229 -16.79 -4.06 -18.18
CA ASP A 229 -17.71 -4.51 -19.25
C ASP A 229 -19.11 -4.84 -18.71
N GLY A 230 -20.13 -4.31 -19.37
CA GLY A 230 -21.53 -4.50 -19.00
C GLY A 230 -22.00 -3.81 -17.71
N LYS A 231 -21.14 -3.05 -17.03
CA LYS A 231 -21.53 -2.29 -15.83
C LYS A 231 -22.21 -0.97 -16.20
N VAL A 232 -23.20 -0.58 -15.42
CA VAL A 232 -23.92 0.69 -15.59
C VAL A 232 -22.95 1.87 -15.37
N GLY A 233 -22.88 2.80 -16.30
CA GLY A 233 -21.98 3.94 -16.24
C GLY A 233 -20.61 3.72 -16.92
N ALA A 234 -20.28 2.48 -17.29
CA ALA A 234 -19.02 2.17 -17.98
C ALA A 234 -18.90 2.88 -19.35
N GLU A 235 -20.02 3.22 -19.99
CA GLU A 235 -20.06 3.98 -21.24
C GLU A 235 -19.50 5.41 -21.11
N ARG A 236 -19.40 5.94 -19.90
CA ARG A 236 -18.82 7.25 -19.57
C ARG A 236 -17.33 7.18 -19.18
N ILE A 237 -16.75 5.97 -19.16
CA ILE A 237 -15.34 5.76 -18.93
C ILE A 237 -14.62 5.65 -20.26
N LYS A 238 -13.69 6.56 -20.51
CA LYS A 238 -12.86 6.63 -21.71
C LYS A 238 -11.44 6.17 -21.40
N GLU A 239 -10.70 5.85 -22.44
CA GLU A 239 -9.32 5.38 -22.36
C GLU A 239 -8.36 6.37 -23.00
N PHE A 240 -7.21 6.54 -22.36
CA PHE A 240 -6.08 7.27 -22.91
C PHE A 240 -4.81 6.45 -22.66
N PRO A 241 -4.37 5.62 -23.63
CA PRO A 241 -3.18 4.79 -23.47
C PRO A 241 -1.93 5.66 -23.42
N ALA A 242 -1.15 5.51 -22.37
CA ALA A 242 0.05 6.31 -22.13
C ALA A 242 1.09 5.55 -21.29
N ASN A 243 2.36 5.77 -21.60
CA ASN A 243 3.47 5.42 -20.70
C ASN A 243 4.06 6.71 -20.16
N LEU A 244 3.87 6.96 -18.86
CA LEU A 244 4.34 8.20 -18.23
C LEU A 244 5.84 8.21 -17.91
N LEU A 245 6.54 7.07 -18.09
CA LEU A 245 8.01 7.03 -18.12
C LEU A 245 8.58 7.64 -19.41
N ASP A 246 7.79 7.72 -20.49
CA ASP A 246 8.17 8.50 -21.66
C ASP A 246 7.87 9.99 -21.40
N GLU A 247 8.95 10.78 -21.25
CA GLU A 247 8.86 12.22 -20.96
C GLU A 247 8.18 13.03 -22.09
N ASN A 248 8.08 12.49 -23.30
CA ASN A 248 7.37 13.11 -24.41
C ASN A 248 5.85 12.89 -24.34
N THR A 249 5.36 12.00 -23.48
CA THR A 249 3.94 11.75 -23.30
C THR A 249 3.25 12.97 -22.70
N ALA A 250 2.41 13.63 -23.50
CA ALA A 250 1.63 14.78 -23.07
C ALA A 250 0.35 14.34 -22.33
N PHE A 251 -0.01 15.10 -21.31
CA PHE A 251 -1.33 14.95 -20.68
C PHE A 251 -2.41 15.57 -21.58
N PRO A 252 -3.57 14.92 -21.70
CA PRO A 252 -4.71 15.52 -22.39
C PRO A 252 -5.25 16.71 -21.57
N SER A 253 -5.70 17.76 -22.26
CA SER A 253 -6.24 18.97 -21.64
C SER A 253 -7.77 18.98 -21.60
N GLY A 254 -8.35 19.95 -20.89
CA GLY A 254 -9.80 20.17 -20.84
C GLY A 254 -10.51 19.37 -19.77
N PHE A 255 -9.80 18.96 -18.73
CA PHE A 255 -10.36 18.31 -17.55
C PHE A 255 -10.54 19.33 -16.42
N ASP A 256 -11.63 19.17 -15.68
CA ASP A 256 -11.90 19.92 -14.45
C ASP A 256 -11.01 19.42 -13.32
N VAL A 257 -10.81 18.08 -13.28
CA VAL A 257 -10.03 17.37 -12.29
C VAL A 257 -9.01 16.44 -12.96
N ILE A 258 -7.78 16.48 -12.45
CA ILE A 258 -6.78 15.42 -12.64
C ILE A 258 -6.67 14.70 -11.28
N TRP A 259 -6.80 13.39 -11.29
CA TRP A 259 -6.73 12.54 -10.10
C TRP A 259 -5.53 11.60 -10.19
N MET A 260 -4.71 11.58 -9.15
CA MET A 260 -3.58 10.65 -8.96
C MET A 260 -3.68 10.05 -7.56
N SER A 261 -3.83 8.74 -7.47
CA SER A 261 -3.99 8.05 -6.20
C SER A 261 -3.15 6.79 -6.15
N GLN A 262 -2.30 6.66 -5.14
CA GLN A 262 -1.35 5.55 -5.02
C GLN A 262 -0.61 5.29 -6.34
N PHE A 263 -0.18 6.37 -6.93
CA PHE A 263 0.39 6.39 -8.27
C PHE A 263 1.79 6.99 -8.32
N LEU A 264 1.97 8.14 -7.67
CA LEU A 264 3.26 8.83 -7.71
C LEU A 264 4.35 8.09 -6.91
N ASP A 265 3.97 7.31 -5.91
CA ASP A 265 4.87 6.42 -5.16
C ASP A 265 5.50 5.31 -6.01
N CYS A 266 5.01 5.12 -7.24
CA CYS A 266 5.56 4.21 -8.24
C CYS A 266 6.74 4.78 -9.04
N PHE A 267 7.18 6.02 -8.76
CA PHE A 267 8.18 6.73 -9.57
C PHE A 267 9.31 7.33 -8.74
N SER A 268 10.48 7.51 -9.38
CA SER A 268 11.57 8.24 -8.75
C SER A 268 11.22 9.73 -8.57
N PRO A 269 11.92 10.46 -7.66
CA PRO A 269 11.69 11.90 -7.48
C PRO A 269 11.69 12.70 -8.79
N GLU A 270 12.66 12.44 -9.67
CA GLU A 270 12.80 13.12 -10.96
C GLU A 270 11.61 12.81 -11.88
N GLN A 271 11.17 11.56 -11.91
CA GLN A 271 10.01 11.12 -12.68
C GLN A 271 8.72 11.76 -12.14
N VAL A 272 8.55 11.81 -10.80
CA VAL A 272 7.42 12.49 -10.15
C VAL A 272 7.36 13.96 -10.58
N ILE A 273 8.47 14.69 -10.50
CA ILE A 273 8.55 16.10 -10.90
C ILE A 273 8.23 16.27 -12.39
N SER A 274 8.73 15.39 -13.26
CA SER A 274 8.43 15.38 -14.69
C SER A 274 6.93 15.15 -14.96
N ILE A 275 6.30 14.17 -14.29
CA ILE A 275 4.88 13.89 -14.40
C ILE A 275 4.05 15.08 -13.94
N LEU A 276 4.36 15.65 -12.78
CA LEU A 276 3.66 16.81 -12.23
C LEU A 276 3.77 18.05 -13.13
N ARG A 277 4.94 18.32 -13.71
CA ARG A 277 5.13 19.43 -14.70
C ARG A 277 4.26 19.24 -15.94
N ARG A 278 4.17 18.01 -16.45
CA ARG A 278 3.32 17.70 -17.62
C ARG A 278 1.84 17.82 -17.29
N ALA A 279 1.42 17.35 -16.13
CA ALA A 279 0.06 17.54 -15.61
C ALA A 279 -0.28 19.04 -15.47
N ALA A 280 0.63 19.83 -14.85
CA ALA A 280 0.46 21.28 -14.71
C ALA A 280 0.28 22.01 -16.05
N ARG A 281 1.00 21.58 -17.09
CA ARG A 281 0.84 22.19 -18.44
C ARG A 281 -0.54 21.95 -19.03
N ALA A 282 -1.16 20.79 -18.75
CA ALA A 282 -2.48 20.43 -19.24
C ALA A 282 -3.64 21.11 -18.48
N MET A 283 -3.38 21.59 -17.26
CA MET A 283 -4.36 22.30 -16.42
C MET A 283 -4.60 23.72 -16.92
N ASN A 284 -5.82 24.19 -16.76
CA ASN A 284 -6.19 25.62 -16.85
C ASN A 284 -6.35 26.22 -15.43
N SER A 285 -6.74 27.49 -15.32
CA SER A 285 -6.87 28.19 -14.02
C SER A 285 -7.98 27.62 -13.11
N SER A 286 -9.00 26.97 -13.69
CA SER A 286 -10.10 26.36 -12.94
C SER A 286 -9.84 24.88 -12.63
N SER A 287 -8.87 24.24 -13.31
CA SER A 287 -8.55 22.84 -13.06
C SER A 287 -7.95 22.63 -11.67
N ARG A 288 -8.22 21.47 -11.07
CA ARG A 288 -7.57 21.03 -9.82
C ARG A 288 -6.90 19.68 -10.04
N LEU A 289 -5.69 19.54 -9.45
CA LEU A 289 -5.01 18.27 -9.34
C LEU A 289 -5.20 17.74 -7.92
N TYR A 290 -5.73 16.56 -7.80
CA TYR A 290 -5.92 15.85 -6.53
C TYR A 290 -4.90 14.71 -6.45
N ILE A 291 -4.08 14.73 -5.41
CA ILE A 291 -3.06 13.69 -5.15
C ILE A 291 -3.41 13.02 -3.83
N MET A 292 -3.75 11.74 -3.88
CA MET A 292 -4.03 10.91 -2.70
C MET A 292 -2.93 9.87 -2.53
N GLU A 293 -2.11 10.05 -1.50
CA GLU A 293 -0.96 9.19 -1.20
C GLU A 293 -0.90 8.88 0.31
N SER A 294 -0.17 7.84 0.65
CA SER A 294 0.16 7.56 2.05
C SER A 294 1.51 8.20 2.40
N TYR A 295 1.48 9.18 3.30
CA TYR A 295 2.67 9.82 3.84
C TYR A 295 2.97 9.28 5.23
N TRP A 296 4.19 8.81 5.49
CA TRP A 296 4.54 8.19 6.77
C TRP A 296 4.51 9.18 7.94
N ASP A 297 4.76 10.46 7.68
CA ASP A 297 4.74 11.54 8.70
C ASP A 297 3.33 12.10 8.98
N ARG A 298 2.34 11.73 8.18
CA ARG A 298 0.94 12.19 8.31
C ARG A 298 -0.01 11.11 8.83
N GLN A 299 0.53 10.04 9.39
CA GLN A 299 -0.28 8.98 9.96
C GLN A 299 -0.83 9.36 11.34
N GLN A 300 -2.08 8.99 11.60
CA GLN A 300 -2.72 9.23 12.91
C GLN A 300 -2.05 8.47 14.04
N TYR A 301 -1.55 7.28 13.77
CA TYR A 301 -0.92 6.38 14.73
C TYR A 301 0.49 5.99 14.30
N GLU A 302 1.39 5.79 15.28
CA GLU A 302 2.76 5.33 15.01
C GLU A 302 2.81 3.99 14.27
N THR A 303 1.84 3.10 14.54
CA THR A 303 1.71 1.83 13.80
C THR A 303 1.48 2.06 12.31
N GLY A 304 0.68 3.08 11.93
CA GLY A 304 0.49 3.47 10.54
C GLY A 304 1.79 3.95 9.91
N ALA A 305 2.51 4.85 10.59
CA ALA A 305 3.82 5.34 10.14
C ALA A 305 4.82 4.18 9.94
N TYR A 306 4.86 3.24 10.89
CA TYR A 306 5.67 2.04 10.79
C TYR A 306 5.30 1.21 9.54
N CYS A 307 4.02 0.93 9.31
CA CYS A 307 3.59 0.16 8.14
C CYS A 307 3.98 0.85 6.84
N VAL A 308 3.75 2.16 6.72
CA VAL A 308 4.10 2.94 5.52
C VAL A 308 5.60 2.95 5.27
N THR A 309 6.43 3.11 6.31
CA THR A 309 7.90 3.06 6.14
C THR A 309 8.41 1.67 5.80
N GLN A 310 7.83 0.60 6.35
CA GLN A 310 8.26 -0.76 6.03
C GLN A 310 7.87 -1.17 4.61
N ILE A 311 6.68 -0.79 4.15
CA ILE A 311 6.25 -1.11 2.77
C ILE A 311 7.05 -0.34 1.71
N SER A 312 7.71 0.75 2.06
CA SER A 312 8.60 1.48 1.15
C SER A 312 9.61 0.57 0.45
N LEU A 313 10.10 -0.46 1.14
CA LEU A 313 11.11 -1.36 0.58
C LEU A 313 10.56 -2.32 -0.48
N TYR A 314 9.23 -2.52 -0.53
CA TYR A 314 8.62 -3.21 -1.65
C TYR A 314 8.84 -2.45 -2.96
N PHE A 315 8.67 -1.13 -2.97
CA PHE A 315 8.88 -0.31 -4.16
C PHE A 315 10.31 -0.43 -4.68
N SER A 316 11.28 -0.40 -3.78
CA SER A 316 12.68 -0.60 -4.16
C SER A 316 12.93 -2.02 -4.68
N VAL A 317 12.60 -3.05 -3.90
CA VAL A 317 13.06 -4.42 -4.15
C VAL A 317 12.25 -5.11 -5.25
N MET A 318 10.93 -4.87 -5.30
CA MET A 318 10.01 -5.62 -6.16
C MET A 318 9.39 -4.76 -7.27
N ALA A 319 9.11 -3.47 -7.01
CA ALA A 319 8.30 -2.68 -7.92
C ALA A 319 9.12 -2.06 -9.05
N ASN A 320 10.03 -1.14 -8.76
CA ASN A 320 10.76 -0.38 -9.77
C ASN A 320 12.22 -0.06 -9.43
N GLY A 321 12.65 -0.28 -8.19
CA GLY A 321 14.06 -0.11 -7.79
C GLY A 321 14.44 1.28 -7.25
N ASN A 322 13.65 2.31 -7.50
CA ASN A 322 14.05 3.70 -7.26
C ASN A 322 12.95 4.60 -6.67
N SER A 323 11.86 4.03 -6.19
CA SER A 323 10.80 4.76 -5.49
C SER A 323 10.58 4.26 -4.06
N LYS A 324 9.78 4.98 -3.32
CA LYS A 324 9.45 4.70 -1.92
C LYS A 324 8.19 5.45 -1.52
N MET A 325 7.57 5.05 -0.41
CA MET A 325 6.55 5.86 0.24
C MET A 325 7.09 7.24 0.65
N PHE A 326 6.25 8.25 0.53
CA PHE A 326 6.67 9.63 0.66
C PHE A 326 6.77 10.12 2.11
N TYR A 327 7.71 11.03 2.31
CA TYR A 327 7.64 12.08 3.31
C TYR A 327 6.84 13.25 2.73
N SER A 328 5.88 13.81 3.47
CA SER A 328 4.98 14.82 2.89
C SER A 328 5.71 16.07 2.40
N GLN A 329 6.82 16.48 3.07
CA GLN A 329 7.62 17.63 2.65
C GLN A 329 8.35 17.39 1.32
N ASP A 330 8.76 16.12 1.04
CA ASP A 330 9.34 15.79 -0.26
C ASP A 330 8.30 16.05 -1.38
N MET A 331 7.06 15.59 -1.20
CA MET A 331 5.98 15.84 -2.16
C MET A 331 5.67 17.33 -2.34
N LEU A 332 5.63 18.09 -1.24
CA LEU A 332 5.43 19.54 -1.32
C LEU A 332 6.54 20.23 -2.13
N SER A 333 7.80 19.79 -1.97
CA SER A 333 8.92 20.29 -2.76
C SER A 333 8.78 19.94 -4.24
N TYR A 334 8.35 18.71 -4.58
CA TYR A 334 8.14 18.29 -5.97
C TYR A 334 7.01 19.08 -6.64
N LEU A 335 5.93 19.37 -5.91
CA LEU A 335 4.83 20.21 -6.38
C LEU A 335 5.32 21.64 -6.67
N GLU A 336 6.06 22.23 -5.75
CA GLU A 336 6.63 23.57 -5.93
C GLU A 336 7.54 23.63 -7.17
N GLU A 337 8.43 22.66 -7.35
CA GLU A 337 9.31 22.56 -8.51
C GLU A 337 8.55 22.35 -9.83
N ALA A 338 7.38 21.71 -9.77
CA ALA A 338 6.49 21.54 -10.90
C ALA A 338 5.60 22.76 -11.22
N GLY A 339 5.68 23.84 -10.44
CA GLY A 339 4.86 25.04 -10.60
C GLY A 339 3.42 24.85 -10.07
N LEU A 340 3.26 23.98 -9.09
CA LEU A 340 2.00 23.68 -8.41
C LEU A 340 2.08 24.14 -6.95
N GLU A 341 0.92 24.39 -6.35
CA GLU A 341 0.79 24.66 -4.91
C GLU A 341 -0.40 23.90 -4.32
N VAL A 342 -0.25 23.48 -3.07
CA VAL A 342 -1.34 22.85 -2.32
C VAL A 342 -2.23 23.93 -1.71
N VAL A 343 -3.49 23.96 -2.12
CA VAL A 343 -4.49 24.91 -1.58
C VAL A 343 -5.31 24.32 -0.44
N LYS A 344 -5.39 23.00 -0.35
CA LYS A 344 -6.10 22.30 0.72
C LYS A 344 -5.53 20.91 0.95
N THR A 345 -5.54 20.47 2.20
CA THR A 345 -5.12 19.13 2.60
C THR A 345 -6.20 18.49 3.46
N TYR A 346 -6.44 17.22 3.20
CA TYR A 346 -7.31 16.38 4.03
C TYR A 346 -6.48 15.15 4.44
N ASP A 347 -6.37 14.92 5.75
CA ASP A 347 -5.63 13.80 6.31
C ASP A 347 -6.56 12.71 6.82
N HIS A 348 -5.99 11.53 7.00
CA HIS A 348 -6.64 10.37 7.63
C HIS A 348 -7.85 9.82 6.87
N LEU A 349 -7.85 9.94 5.53
CA LEU A 349 -8.86 9.31 4.70
C LEU A 349 -8.66 7.78 4.71
N GLY A 350 -9.76 7.05 4.85
CA GLY A 350 -9.74 5.59 4.78
C GLY A 350 -8.78 4.95 5.79
N LYS A 351 -7.71 4.35 5.27
CA LYS A 351 -6.68 3.66 6.08
C LYS A 351 -5.39 4.47 6.28
N GLY A 352 -5.47 5.79 6.19
CA GLY A 352 -4.35 6.69 6.49
C GLY A 352 -3.79 7.42 5.27
N HIS A 353 -4.61 7.63 4.24
CA HIS A 353 -4.25 8.50 3.12
C HIS A 353 -4.39 9.97 3.48
N SER A 354 -3.57 10.79 2.82
CA SER A 354 -3.77 12.23 2.76
C SER A 354 -4.06 12.64 1.32
N LEU A 355 -5.00 13.57 1.17
CA LEU A 355 -5.40 14.13 -0.11
C LEU A 355 -4.94 15.57 -0.21
N PHE A 356 -4.04 15.86 -1.14
CA PHE A 356 -3.61 17.21 -1.50
C PHE A 356 -4.44 17.73 -2.67
N VAL A 357 -5.07 18.87 -2.49
CA VAL A 357 -5.75 19.61 -3.56
C VAL A 357 -4.78 20.67 -4.06
N CYS A 358 -4.40 20.55 -5.32
CA CYS A 358 -3.38 21.39 -5.92
C CYS A 358 -3.94 22.24 -7.07
N GLN A 359 -3.37 23.42 -7.25
CA GLN A 359 -3.59 24.28 -8.40
C GLN A 359 -2.27 24.76 -8.99
N LYS A 360 -2.33 25.38 -10.18
CA LYS A 360 -1.18 26.09 -10.72
C LYS A 360 -0.82 27.27 -9.81
N ARG A 361 0.47 27.48 -9.57
CA ARG A 361 0.93 28.73 -9.01
C ARG A 361 0.62 29.88 -9.96
N GLU A 362 0.11 30.96 -9.42
CA GLU A 362 0.07 32.22 -10.16
C GLU A 362 1.50 32.72 -10.38
N ALA A 363 1.79 33.15 -11.61
CA ALA A 363 3.13 33.61 -12.02
C ALA A 363 3.47 34.96 -11.40
#